data_652d795f9b5fd7beaf8a6a4cf0b90310
#
_entry.id   652d795f9b5fd7beaf8a6a4cf0b90310
#
_cell.length_a   1.000
_cell.length_b   1.000
_cell.length_c   1.000
_cell.angle_alpha   90.00
_cell.angle_beta   90.00
_cell.angle_gamma   90.00
#
_symmetry.space_group_name_H-M   'P 1'
#
loop_
_entity.id
_entity.type
_entity.pdbx_description
1 polymer ?
#
loop_
_entity_poly.entity_id
_entity_poly.type
_entity_poly.pdbx_seq_one_letter_code
_entity_poly.pdbx_strand_id
1 'polypeptide(L)'
;MLQADGGTRTAAITGAYVALSDAVTYLSAAGRLSDPRPLSCAIAAVSVGVVDGRVRTDLPYEEDSRAEVDMNVVATDTGTLVEIQGTGEGATFPRTTLDKMLDAALAACDQLFVVQREALELPYPGELPEPKTPAKKAFGS
;
A
#
# COMPACT_ATOMS: atom_id res chain seq x y z
N MET A 1 4.48 5.28 -13.12
CA MET A 1 5.15 6.30 -12.30
C MET A 1 5.78 7.31 -13.24
N LEU A 2 5.52 8.60 -13.04
CA LEU A 2 6.02 9.67 -13.94
C LEU A 2 7.32 10.29 -13.44
N GLN A 3 7.58 10.19 -12.14
CA GLN A 3 8.79 10.67 -11.49
C GLN A 3 9.10 9.73 -10.31
N ALA A 4 10.36 9.45 -10.05
CA ALA A 4 10.82 8.55 -9.00
C ALA A 4 11.93 9.20 -8.18
N ASP A 5 11.88 8.95 -6.87
CA ASP A 5 12.87 9.26 -5.86
C ASP A 5 13.08 7.99 -5.00
N GLY A 6 13.52 8.08 -3.75
CA GLY A 6 13.55 6.94 -2.83
C GLY A 6 12.15 6.33 -2.60
N GLY A 7 12.08 5.07 -2.16
CA GLY A 7 10.83 4.41 -1.79
C GLY A 7 9.84 4.14 -2.92
N THR A 8 10.28 4.14 -4.17
CA THR A 8 9.43 3.99 -5.36
C THR A 8 8.57 2.73 -5.34
N ARG A 9 9.13 1.59 -4.93
CA ARG A 9 8.42 0.31 -4.86
C ARG A 9 7.35 0.33 -3.78
N THR A 10 7.65 0.86 -2.61
CA THR A 10 6.73 0.91 -1.48
C THR A 10 5.58 1.88 -1.72
N ALA A 11 5.87 3.05 -2.30
CA ALA A 11 4.85 4.00 -2.74
C ALA A 11 3.91 3.39 -3.79
N ALA A 12 4.45 2.62 -4.75
CA ALA A 12 3.65 1.92 -5.75
C ALA A 12 2.71 0.87 -5.13
N ILE A 13 3.16 0.11 -4.13
CA ILE A 13 2.32 -0.87 -3.41
C ILE A 13 1.18 -0.16 -2.68
N THR A 14 1.50 0.90 -1.94
CA THR A 14 0.52 1.68 -1.17
C THR A 14 -0.53 2.32 -2.09
N GLY A 15 -0.11 2.90 -3.22
CA GLY A 15 -1.02 3.50 -4.21
C GLY A 15 -1.82 2.47 -5.00
N ALA A 16 -1.26 1.28 -5.24
CA ALA A 16 -1.95 0.20 -5.95
C ALA A 16 -3.20 -0.29 -5.20
N TYR A 17 -3.16 -0.29 -3.86
CA TYR A 17 -4.35 -0.63 -3.07
C TYR A 17 -5.50 0.36 -3.31
N VAL A 18 -5.24 1.66 -3.35
CA VAL A 18 -6.25 2.69 -3.65
C VAL A 18 -6.80 2.50 -5.05
N ALA A 19 -5.93 2.33 -6.05
CA ALA A 19 -6.34 2.11 -7.43
C ALA A 19 -7.18 0.82 -7.60
N LEU A 20 -6.84 -0.24 -6.88
CA LEU A 20 -7.59 -1.49 -6.88
C LEU A 20 -8.96 -1.31 -6.21
N SER A 21 -9.04 -0.56 -5.13
CA SER A 21 -10.30 -0.24 -4.45
C SER A 21 -11.24 0.58 -5.35
N ASP A 22 -10.69 1.55 -6.10
CA ASP A 22 -11.43 2.31 -7.10
C ASP A 22 -11.95 1.40 -8.23
N ALA A 23 -11.13 0.48 -8.72
CA ALA A 23 -11.53 -0.49 -9.73
C ALA A 23 -12.66 -1.41 -9.22
N VAL A 24 -12.61 -1.84 -7.97
CA VAL A 24 -13.67 -2.61 -7.32
C VAL A 24 -14.95 -1.79 -7.23
N THR A 25 -14.88 -0.51 -6.84
CA THR A 25 -16.03 0.40 -6.80
C THR A 25 -16.68 0.52 -8.18
N TYR A 26 -15.88 0.74 -9.22
CA TYR A 26 -16.37 0.80 -10.60
C TYR A 26 -17.06 -0.50 -11.05
N LEU A 27 -16.43 -1.64 -10.80
CA LEU A 27 -16.99 -2.94 -11.20
C LEU A 27 -18.24 -3.30 -10.40
N SER A 28 -18.32 -2.90 -9.14
CA SER A 28 -19.51 -3.06 -8.30
C SER A 28 -20.68 -2.25 -8.84
N ALA A 29 -20.47 -0.97 -9.17
CA ALA A 29 -21.48 -0.11 -9.79
C ALA A 29 -21.95 -0.66 -11.14
N ALA A 30 -21.05 -1.25 -11.92
CA ALA A 30 -21.39 -1.91 -13.20
C ALA A 30 -22.13 -3.24 -13.04
N GLY A 31 -22.33 -3.76 -11.82
CA GLY A 31 -22.93 -5.08 -11.56
C GLY A 31 -22.08 -6.23 -12.10
N ARG A 32 -20.76 -6.09 -12.10
CA ARG A 32 -19.80 -7.05 -12.67
C ARG A 32 -19.05 -7.88 -11.62
N LEU A 33 -19.29 -7.64 -10.35
CA LEU A 33 -18.74 -8.42 -9.25
C LEU A 33 -19.75 -9.43 -8.74
N SER A 34 -19.30 -10.67 -8.55
CA SER A 34 -20.07 -11.71 -7.86
C SER A 34 -19.91 -11.61 -6.34
N ASP A 35 -18.75 -11.14 -5.87
CA ASP A 35 -18.47 -10.85 -4.47
C ASP A 35 -18.51 -9.33 -4.25
N PRO A 36 -19.34 -8.83 -3.33
CA PRO A 36 -19.42 -7.40 -3.03
C PRO A 36 -18.18 -6.88 -2.27
N ARG A 37 -17.34 -7.76 -1.71
CA ARG A 37 -16.13 -7.42 -0.94
C ARG A 37 -14.95 -8.30 -1.33
N PRO A 38 -14.40 -8.14 -2.55
CA PRO A 38 -13.31 -8.99 -3.04
C PRO A 38 -11.96 -8.70 -2.36
N LEU A 39 -11.82 -7.55 -1.67
CA LEU A 39 -10.61 -7.19 -0.95
C LEU A 39 -10.74 -7.60 0.52
N SER A 40 -9.80 -8.41 1.01
CA SER A 40 -9.82 -8.96 2.36
C SER A 40 -9.22 -8.01 3.39
N CYS A 41 -8.26 -7.18 3.00
CA CYS A 41 -7.57 -6.22 3.87
C CYS A 41 -6.96 -5.10 3.04
N ALA A 42 -6.65 -3.98 3.70
CA ALA A 42 -5.77 -2.97 3.13
C ALA A 42 -4.30 -3.39 3.28
N ILE A 43 -3.46 -2.94 2.35
CA ILE A 43 -2.01 -3.09 2.43
C ILE A 43 -1.33 -1.75 2.23
N ALA A 44 -0.26 -1.53 2.99
CA ALA A 44 0.64 -0.39 2.81
C ALA A 44 2.09 -0.86 2.90
N ALA A 45 2.98 -0.11 2.31
CA ALA A 45 4.40 -0.40 2.32
C ALA A 45 5.21 0.87 2.55
N VAL A 46 6.33 0.73 3.24
CA VAL A 46 7.24 1.82 3.56
C VAL A 46 8.69 1.34 3.46
N SER A 47 9.59 2.23 3.05
CA SER A 47 11.03 2.04 3.19
C SER A 47 11.49 2.55 4.55
N VAL A 48 12.39 1.80 5.19
CA VAL A 48 12.99 2.13 6.48
C VAL A 48 14.48 1.86 6.39
N GLY A 49 15.31 2.75 6.87
CA GLY A 49 16.73 2.55 6.87
C GLY A 49 17.41 3.04 8.15
N VAL A 50 18.68 2.70 8.26
CA VAL A 50 19.58 3.27 9.26
C VAL A 50 20.50 4.25 8.57
N VAL A 51 20.40 5.53 8.94
CA VAL A 51 21.24 6.60 8.43
C VAL A 51 21.89 7.30 9.61
N ASP A 52 23.21 7.39 9.62
CA ASP A 52 23.99 7.96 10.72
C ASP A 52 23.61 7.34 12.09
N GLY A 53 23.44 6.01 12.13
CA GLY A 53 23.10 5.25 13.33
C GLY A 53 21.66 5.46 13.84
N ARG A 54 20.79 6.12 13.07
CA ARG A 54 19.39 6.39 13.42
C ARG A 54 18.42 5.71 12.45
N VAL A 55 17.37 5.11 12.99
CA VAL A 55 16.27 4.58 12.19
C VAL A 55 15.46 5.75 11.62
N ARG A 56 15.20 5.71 10.31
CA ARG A 56 14.38 6.67 9.56
C ARG A 56 13.40 5.93 8.68
N THR A 57 12.25 6.52 8.43
CA THR A 57 11.21 6.01 7.53
C THR A 57 11.05 6.92 6.33
N ASP A 58 10.62 6.35 5.21
CA ASP A 58 10.35 7.08 3.96
C ASP A 58 11.59 7.85 3.46
N LEU A 59 12.67 7.08 3.20
CA LEU A 59 13.97 7.64 2.84
C LEU A 59 13.91 8.32 1.48
N PRO A 60 14.25 9.63 1.36
CA PRO A 60 14.54 10.23 0.07
C PRO A 60 15.81 9.61 -0.53
N TYR A 61 15.99 9.70 -1.84
CA TYR A 61 17.11 9.08 -2.54
C TYR A 61 18.48 9.39 -1.93
N GLU A 62 18.70 10.63 -1.46
CA GLU A 62 19.96 11.04 -0.85
C GLU A 62 20.28 10.33 0.46
N GLU A 63 19.26 9.98 1.24
CA GLU A 63 19.40 9.22 2.49
C GLU A 63 19.46 7.72 2.19
N ASP A 64 18.64 7.23 1.27
CA ASP A 64 18.60 5.85 0.81
C ASP A 64 19.97 5.38 0.29
N SER A 65 20.62 6.20 -0.54
CA SER A 65 21.95 5.92 -1.09
C SER A 65 23.09 5.88 -0.06
N ARG A 66 22.86 6.38 1.15
CA ARG A 66 23.83 6.37 2.26
C ARG A 66 23.41 5.51 3.43
N ALA A 67 22.27 4.83 3.31
CA ALA A 67 21.75 3.99 4.36
C ALA A 67 22.73 2.84 4.67
N GLU A 68 23.05 2.65 5.93
CA GLU A 68 23.85 1.50 6.41
C GLU A 68 23.04 0.20 6.34
N VAL A 69 21.73 0.32 6.51
CA VAL A 69 20.74 -0.74 6.37
C VAL A 69 19.54 -0.16 5.62
N ASP A 70 19.12 -0.84 4.57
CA ASP A 70 17.87 -0.55 3.84
C ASP A 70 16.88 -1.69 4.01
N MET A 71 15.62 -1.36 4.28
CA MET A 71 14.56 -2.34 4.49
C MET A 71 13.23 -1.83 3.93
N ASN A 72 12.56 -2.69 3.16
CA ASN A 72 11.17 -2.49 2.74
C ASN A 72 10.26 -3.40 3.56
N VAL A 73 9.19 -2.82 4.08
CA VAL A 73 8.17 -3.53 4.85
C VAL A 73 6.82 -3.35 4.20
N VAL A 74 6.09 -4.45 4.02
CA VAL A 74 4.69 -4.46 3.58
C VAL A 74 3.84 -5.04 4.70
N ALA A 75 2.84 -4.29 5.14
CA ALA A 75 1.95 -4.67 6.23
C ALA A 75 0.48 -4.54 5.84
N THR A 76 -0.39 -5.24 6.58
CA THR A 76 -1.84 -5.11 6.50
C THR A 76 -2.35 -4.12 7.53
N ASP A 77 -3.57 -3.64 7.34
CA ASP A 77 -4.28 -2.76 8.28
C ASP A 77 -4.64 -3.42 9.63
N THR A 78 -4.40 -4.73 9.76
CA THR A 78 -4.49 -5.47 11.03
C THR A 78 -3.15 -5.59 11.76
N GLY A 79 -2.09 -4.95 11.24
CA GLY A 79 -0.75 -4.96 11.83
C GLY A 79 0.04 -6.24 11.56
N THR A 80 -0.40 -7.08 10.61
CA THR A 80 0.34 -8.28 10.21
C THR A 80 1.27 -7.99 9.04
N LEU A 81 2.39 -8.70 8.99
CA LEU A 81 3.42 -8.51 7.99
C LEU A 81 3.14 -9.37 6.74
N VAL A 82 3.26 -8.77 5.56
CA VAL A 82 3.18 -9.44 4.27
C VAL A 82 4.57 -9.74 3.73
N GLU A 83 5.47 -8.76 3.85
CA GLU A 83 6.85 -8.87 3.35
C GLU A 83 7.80 -8.05 4.21
N ILE A 84 8.97 -8.60 4.44
CA ILE A 84 10.15 -7.90 4.98
C ILE A 84 11.31 -8.19 4.04
N GLN A 85 11.88 -7.15 3.45
CA GLN A 85 13.08 -7.23 2.64
C GLN A 85 14.09 -6.25 3.20
N GLY A 86 15.22 -6.73 3.70
CA GLY A 86 16.23 -5.90 4.33
C GLY A 86 17.63 -6.33 3.96
N THR A 87 18.52 -5.36 3.78
CA THR A 87 19.92 -5.55 3.43
C THR A 87 20.79 -4.62 4.23
N GLY A 88 21.90 -5.15 4.77
CA GLY A 88 22.98 -4.33 5.32
C GLY A 88 23.90 -3.91 4.17
N GLU A 89 23.93 -2.64 3.85
CA GLU A 89 24.74 -2.08 2.78
C GLU A 89 26.19 -1.87 3.27
N GLY A 90 27.03 -2.89 3.04
CA GLY A 90 28.43 -2.88 3.46
C GLY A 90 28.70 -3.21 4.93
N ALA A 91 27.68 -3.44 5.75
CA ALA A 91 27.80 -3.79 7.17
C ALA A 91 26.68 -4.76 7.59
N THR A 92 26.91 -5.47 8.70
CA THR A 92 25.87 -6.28 9.35
C THR A 92 25.14 -5.45 10.39
N PHE A 93 23.91 -5.84 10.73
CA PHE A 93 23.14 -5.17 11.77
C PHE A 93 22.56 -6.19 12.78
N PRO A 94 22.48 -5.81 14.06
CA PRO A 94 21.96 -6.69 15.09
C PRO A 94 20.44 -6.80 15.04
N ARG A 95 19.89 -7.88 15.60
CA ARG A 95 18.44 -8.09 15.67
C ARG A 95 17.69 -6.93 16.35
N THR A 96 18.29 -6.31 17.36
CA THR A 96 17.70 -5.14 18.04
C THR A 96 17.49 -3.94 17.11
N THR A 97 18.31 -3.80 16.08
CA THR A 97 18.10 -2.80 15.01
C THR A 97 16.95 -3.20 14.12
N LEU A 98 16.83 -4.48 13.74
CA LEU A 98 15.67 -4.99 12.98
C LEU A 98 14.36 -4.73 13.72
N ASP A 99 14.30 -5.04 15.01
CA ASP A 99 13.08 -4.84 15.81
C ASP A 99 12.67 -3.34 15.81
N LYS A 100 13.62 -2.42 16.00
CA LYS A 100 13.37 -0.97 15.91
C LYS A 100 12.89 -0.50 14.52
N MET A 101 13.46 -1.07 13.47
CA MET A 101 13.07 -0.75 12.10
C MET A 101 11.64 -1.26 11.82
N LEU A 102 11.29 -2.45 12.29
CA LEU A 102 9.93 -2.98 12.17
C LEU A 102 8.91 -2.14 12.93
N ASP A 103 9.20 -1.75 14.17
CA ASP A 103 8.33 -0.86 14.94
C ASP A 103 8.09 0.47 14.22
N ALA A 104 9.16 1.08 13.68
CA ALA A 104 9.06 2.31 12.91
C ALA A 104 8.27 2.14 11.61
N ALA A 105 8.48 1.01 10.90
CA ALA A 105 7.76 0.69 9.67
C ALA A 105 6.26 0.50 9.91
N LEU A 106 5.88 -0.26 10.94
CA LEU A 106 4.47 -0.48 11.27
C LEU A 106 3.78 0.83 11.66
N ALA A 107 4.42 1.67 12.47
CA ALA A 107 3.89 3.00 12.81
C ALA A 107 3.70 3.90 11.58
N ALA A 108 4.61 3.83 10.61
CA ALA A 108 4.46 4.56 9.34
C ALA A 108 3.35 3.97 8.45
N CYS A 109 3.21 2.64 8.38
CA CYS A 109 2.11 2.00 7.68
C CYS A 109 0.74 2.40 8.26
N ASP A 110 0.62 2.53 9.58
CA ASP A 110 -0.62 2.99 10.23
C ASP A 110 -1.02 4.40 9.74
N GLN A 111 -0.05 5.29 9.55
CA GLN A 111 -0.30 6.62 8.97
C GLN A 111 -0.73 6.53 7.51
N LEU A 112 -0.10 5.64 6.72
CA LEU A 112 -0.47 5.41 5.33
C LEU A 112 -1.89 4.84 5.20
N PHE A 113 -2.34 3.98 6.12
CA PHE A 113 -3.72 3.49 6.15
C PHE A 113 -4.73 4.60 6.41
N VAL A 114 -4.38 5.62 7.21
CA VAL A 114 -5.23 6.82 7.38
C VAL A 114 -5.36 7.56 6.05
N VAL A 115 -4.24 7.85 5.39
CA VAL A 115 -4.22 8.55 4.10
C VAL A 115 -4.98 7.77 3.02
N GLN A 116 -4.84 6.44 2.96
CA GLN A 116 -5.60 5.60 2.03
C GLN A 116 -7.11 5.70 2.27
N ARG A 117 -7.56 5.64 3.54
CA ARG A 117 -8.98 5.80 3.88
C ARG A 117 -9.51 7.18 3.47
N GLU A 118 -8.78 8.23 3.78
CA GLU A 118 -9.14 9.59 3.38
C GLU A 118 -9.24 9.73 1.85
N ALA A 119 -8.30 9.14 1.11
CA ALA A 119 -8.32 9.15 -0.35
C ALA A 119 -9.54 8.41 -0.91
N LEU A 120 -9.95 7.29 -0.29
CA LEU A 120 -11.11 6.48 -0.71
C LEU A 120 -12.46 7.09 -0.29
N GLU A 121 -12.49 8.04 0.64
CA GLU A 121 -13.67 8.84 1.00
C GLU A 121 -13.96 9.96 0.00
N LEU A 122 -12.98 10.34 -0.84
CA LEU A 122 -13.19 11.30 -1.91
C LEU A 122 -14.14 10.74 -2.98
N PRO A 123 -14.87 11.61 -3.71
CA PRO A 123 -15.65 11.15 -4.85
C PRO A 123 -14.79 10.34 -5.83
N TYR A 124 -15.38 9.28 -6.38
CA TYR A 124 -14.72 8.48 -7.42
C TYR A 124 -14.18 9.40 -8.54
N PRO A 125 -12.90 9.24 -8.95
CA PRO A 125 -12.24 10.21 -9.83
C PRO A 125 -12.71 10.21 -11.29
N GLY A 126 -13.69 9.38 -11.64
CA GLY A 126 -14.24 9.25 -12.98
C GLY A 126 -15.77 9.14 -12.98
N GLU A 127 -16.34 8.89 -14.15
CA GLU A 127 -17.76 8.57 -14.27
C GLU A 127 -18.00 7.10 -13.91
N LEU A 128 -18.90 6.84 -12.96
CA LEU A 128 -19.34 5.49 -12.66
C LEU A 128 -20.23 4.98 -13.81
N PRO A 129 -20.11 3.70 -14.21
CA PRO A 129 -20.95 3.15 -15.26
C PRO A 129 -22.40 3.09 -14.79
N GLU A 130 -23.33 3.34 -15.72
CA GLU A 130 -24.75 3.11 -15.47
C GLU A 130 -24.99 1.63 -15.12
N PRO A 131 -25.77 1.32 -14.06
CA PRO A 131 -26.08 -0.06 -13.72
C PRO A 131 -26.83 -0.71 -14.89
N LYS A 132 -26.33 -1.86 -15.37
CA LYS A 132 -27.02 -2.63 -16.39
C LYS A 132 -28.39 -3.03 -15.85
N THR A 133 -29.44 -2.49 -16.43
CA THR A 133 -30.81 -2.93 -16.16
C THR A 133 -30.89 -4.45 -16.41
N PRO A 134 -31.30 -5.26 -15.43
CA PRO A 134 -31.41 -6.70 -15.65
C PRO A 134 -32.33 -6.92 -16.83
N ALA A 135 -31.86 -7.68 -17.82
CA ALA A 135 -32.70 -8.06 -18.97
C ALA A 135 -34.00 -8.68 -18.41
N LYS A 136 -35.13 -8.05 -18.71
CA LYS A 136 -36.46 -8.65 -18.40
C LYS A 136 -36.43 -10.05 -18.99
N LYS A 137 -36.41 -11.09 -18.13
CA LYS A 137 -36.70 -12.45 -18.58
C LYS A 137 -38.06 -12.37 -19.20
N ALA A 138 -38.15 -12.51 -20.54
CA ALA A 138 -39.40 -12.73 -21.23
C ALA A 138 -39.95 -14.06 -20.68
N PHE A 139 -40.92 -13.97 -19.79
CA PHE A 139 -41.77 -15.12 -19.49
C PHE A 139 -42.51 -15.41 -20.78
N GLY A 140 -42.05 -16.45 -21.51
CA GLY A 140 -42.81 -17.03 -22.58
C GLY A 140 -44.12 -17.59 -22.02
N SER A 141 -45.18 -17.12 -22.59
CA SER A 141 -46.54 -17.67 -22.49
C SER A 141 -46.62 -19.07 -23.06
#